data_12f2494ac8f128558c7b6df13b811a3e
#
_entry.id   12f2494ac8f128558c7b6df13b811a3e
#
_cell.length_a   1.000
_cell.length_b   1.000
_cell.length_c   1.000
_cell.angle_alpha   90.00
_cell.angle_beta   90.00
_cell.angle_gamma   90.00
#
_symmetry.space_group_name_H-M   'P 1'
#
loop_
_entity.id
_entity.type
_entity.pdbx_description
1 polymer ?
#
loop_
_entity_poly.entity_id
_entity_poly.type
_entity_poly.pdbx_seq_one_letter_code
_entity_poly.pdbx_strand_id
1 'polypeptide(L)'
;MLWPAKPGSMGRPYPGHRVAVIDDDGTVLPAGEIGDVAVNRNWREGEPDAVFFLGYWKNDAATQGKYTGDWCRTGDLAKMDADGDLWYQGRADDVFKSASYRIGPSEIENCLVKHAAVANAAVVPSPDAERGNIVKAFIVLTVGYTPSKDLEVEIQEHVRGKLAPYEYPKEIEFIEALPMTTTGKVQRRILRLREAERKQALAAK
;
A
#
# COMPACT_ATOMS: atom_id res chain seq x y z
N MET A 1 -2.98 22.35 19.85
CA MET A 1 -3.54 21.20 19.08
C MET A 1 -4.94 21.59 18.66
N LEU A 2 -5.29 21.54 17.38
CA LEU A 2 -6.59 22.02 16.89
C LEU A 2 -7.73 21.02 17.12
N TRP A 3 -7.40 19.72 17.22
CA TRP A 3 -8.32 18.61 17.48
C TRP A 3 -7.61 17.47 18.18
N PRO A 4 -8.36 16.57 18.88
CA PRO A 4 -7.78 15.39 19.51
C PRO A 4 -7.18 14.45 18.50
N ALA A 5 -6.00 13.88 18.79
CA ALA A 5 -5.40 12.84 17.98
C ALA A 5 -6.15 11.52 18.13
N LYS A 6 -6.41 10.84 17.01
CA LYS A 6 -6.96 9.47 17.01
C LYS A 6 -5.82 8.48 16.77
N PRO A 7 -5.54 7.53 17.68
CA PRO A 7 -4.49 6.54 17.48
C PRO A 7 -4.69 5.75 16.17
N GLY A 8 -3.63 5.63 15.34
CA GLY A 8 -3.67 4.95 14.06
C GLY A 8 -4.15 5.80 12.87
N SER A 9 -4.68 7.01 13.12
CA SER A 9 -5.02 7.96 12.07
C SER A 9 -3.79 8.76 11.62
N MET A 10 -3.77 9.18 10.36
CA MET A 10 -2.85 10.20 9.85
C MET A 10 -3.21 11.61 10.32
N GLY A 11 -4.36 11.76 10.99
CA GLY A 11 -4.91 13.05 11.39
C GLY A 11 -5.74 13.71 10.28
N ARG A 12 -5.98 15.02 10.46
CA ARG A 12 -6.79 15.83 9.54
C ARG A 12 -5.91 16.73 8.69
N PRO A 13 -6.39 17.13 7.51
CA PRO A 13 -5.74 18.15 6.69
C PRO A 13 -5.45 19.43 7.51
N TYR A 14 -4.28 20.02 7.29
CA TYR A 14 -3.94 21.28 7.92
C TYR A 14 -4.87 22.38 7.39
N PRO A 15 -5.34 23.32 8.26
CA PRO A 15 -6.20 24.41 7.81
C PRO A 15 -5.57 25.22 6.68
N GLY A 16 -6.38 25.53 5.67
CA GLY A 16 -5.91 26.26 4.49
C GLY A 16 -5.63 25.34 3.28
N HIS A 17 -5.68 24.02 3.47
CA HIS A 17 -5.53 23.04 2.38
C HIS A 17 -6.80 22.21 2.23
N ARG A 18 -7.19 21.96 0.97
CA ARG A 18 -8.30 21.06 0.64
C ARG A 18 -7.72 19.70 0.31
N VAL A 19 -7.89 18.74 1.22
CA VAL A 19 -7.53 17.34 1.02
C VAL A 19 -8.80 16.50 1.05
N ALA A 20 -8.92 15.56 0.13
CA ALA A 20 -10.04 14.63 0.07
C ALA A 20 -9.57 13.23 -0.32
N VAL A 21 -10.46 12.26 -0.12
CA VAL A 21 -10.35 10.92 -0.71
C VAL A 21 -11.23 10.93 -1.96
N ILE A 22 -10.66 10.60 -3.11
CA ILE A 22 -11.33 10.67 -4.42
C ILE A 22 -11.31 9.30 -5.13
N ASP A 23 -12.27 9.11 -6.03
CA ASP A 23 -12.31 7.98 -6.97
C ASP A 23 -11.40 8.21 -8.21
N ASP A 24 -11.48 7.29 -9.17
CA ASP A 24 -10.69 7.37 -10.41
C ASP A 24 -11.07 8.58 -11.28
N ASP A 25 -12.30 9.06 -11.19
CA ASP A 25 -12.83 10.21 -11.96
C ASP A 25 -12.60 11.56 -11.24
N GLY A 26 -12.10 11.55 -10.01
CA GLY A 26 -11.85 12.74 -9.21
C GLY A 26 -13.05 13.20 -8.38
N THR A 27 -14.08 12.36 -8.26
CA THR A 27 -15.23 12.61 -7.40
C THR A 27 -14.85 12.36 -5.94
N VAL A 28 -15.19 13.29 -5.05
CA VAL A 28 -14.95 13.13 -3.62
C VAL A 28 -15.84 12.01 -3.06
N LEU A 29 -15.21 11.03 -2.43
CA LEU A 29 -15.90 9.88 -1.86
C LEU A 29 -16.55 10.22 -0.50
N PRO A 30 -17.67 9.55 -0.16
CA PRO A 30 -18.28 9.64 1.16
C PRO A 30 -17.34 9.14 2.28
N ALA A 31 -17.60 9.55 3.50
CA ALA A 31 -16.87 9.08 4.67
C ALA A 31 -16.90 7.55 4.79
N GLY A 32 -15.75 6.94 5.05
CA GLY A 32 -15.56 5.49 5.21
C GLY A 32 -15.21 4.74 3.93
N GLU A 33 -15.36 5.35 2.76
CA GLU A 33 -14.95 4.74 1.48
C GLU A 33 -13.45 4.92 1.23
N ILE A 34 -12.83 3.93 0.57
CA ILE A 34 -11.40 3.91 0.26
C ILE A 34 -11.18 4.47 -1.14
N GLY A 35 -10.25 5.42 -1.26
CA GLY A 35 -9.83 6.00 -2.53
C GLY A 35 -8.47 6.66 -2.45
N ASP A 36 -8.10 7.39 -3.49
CA ASP A 36 -6.85 8.14 -3.55
C ASP A 36 -6.91 9.38 -2.65
N VAL A 37 -5.91 9.56 -1.80
CA VAL A 37 -5.70 10.84 -1.11
C VAL A 37 -5.23 11.86 -2.13
N ALA A 38 -5.96 12.94 -2.25
CA ALA A 38 -5.65 14.02 -3.18
C ALA A 38 -5.72 15.41 -2.53
N VAL A 39 -4.85 16.30 -2.98
CA VAL A 39 -4.81 17.71 -2.57
C VAL A 39 -5.35 18.55 -3.72
N ASN A 40 -6.32 19.43 -3.44
CA ASN A 40 -6.86 20.32 -4.46
C ASN A 40 -5.88 21.48 -4.70
N ARG A 41 -5.68 21.87 -5.98
CA ARG A 41 -4.80 22.99 -6.32
C ARG A 41 -5.30 24.35 -5.81
N ASN A 42 -6.57 24.43 -5.45
CA ASN A 42 -7.18 25.62 -4.89
C ASN A 42 -7.56 25.35 -3.42
N TRP A 43 -7.17 26.23 -2.50
CA TRP A 43 -7.55 26.09 -1.09
C TRP A 43 -9.04 26.43 -0.89
N ARG A 44 -9.59 27.30 -1.73
CA ARG A 44 -11.02 27.54 -1.94
C ARG A 44 -11.28 27.94 -3.40
N GLU A 45 -12.52 28.03 -3.79
CA GLU A 45 -12.89 28.32 -5.16
C GLU A 45 -12.21 29.59 -5.68
N GLY A 46 -11.48 29.46 -6.79
CA GLY A 46 -10.77 30.56 -7.46
C GLY A 46 -9.49 31.03 -6.78
N GLU A 47 -9.10 30.46 -5.63
CA GLU A 47 -7.87 30.86 -4.93
C GLU A 47 -6.85 29.70 -4.88
N PRO A 48 -5.70 29.83 -5.57
CA PRO A 48 -4.66 28.81 -5.56
C PRO A 48 -4.10 28.55 -4.15
N ASP A 49 -3.81 27.28 -3.86
CA ASP A 49 -3.09 26.90 -2.65
C ASP A 49 -1.61 27.34 -2.77
N ALA A 50 -1.14 28.15 -1.82
CA ALA A 50 0.19 28.76 -1.85
C ALA A 50 1.35 27.76 -1.67
N VAL A 51 1.09 26.57 -1.10
CA VAL A 51 2.11 25.53 -0.85
C VAL A 51 1.85 24.27 -1.68
N PHE A 52 1.24 24.43 -2.85
CA PHE A 52 0.87 23.36 -3.71
C PHE A 52 2.05 22.81 -4.52
N PHE A 53 1.97 21.51 -4.90
CA PHE A 53 2.95 20.85 -5.74
C PHE A 53 3.05 21.51 -7.12
N LEU A 54 4.21 22.06 -7.47
CA LEU A 54 4.44 22.76 -8.74
C LEU A 54 4.70 21.83 -9.91
N GLY A 55 5.22 20.63 -9.66
CA GLY A 55 5.53 19.64 -10.69
C GLY A 55 6.89 18.97 -10.50
N TYR A 56 7.14 17.97 -11.33
CA TYR A 56 8.44 17.31 -11.42
C TYR A 56 9.38 18.07 -12.35
N TRP A 57 10.63 18.24 -11.92
CA TRP A 57 11.64 18.92 -12.72
C TRP A 57 11.82 18.26 -14.09
N LYS A 58 11.63 19.02 -15.17
CA LYS A 58 11.76 18.58 -16.57
C LYS A 58 10.98 17.31 -16.91
N ASN A 59 9.83 17.07 -16.27
CA ASN A 59 8.99 15.91 -16.51
C ASN A 59 7.49 16.27 -16.44
N ASP A 60 7.02 16.96 -17.46
CA ASP A 60 5.64 17.46 -17.54
C ASP A 60 4.63 16.29 -17.63
N ALA A 61 4.97 15.22 -18.34
CA ALA A 61 4.10 14.05 -18.44
C ALA A 61 3.85 13.40 -17.08
N ALA A 62 4.89 13.23 -16.25
CA ALA A 62 4.72 12.73 -14.90
C ALA A 62 3.97 13.72 -14.00
N THR A 63 4.14 15.02 -14.22
CA THR A 63 3.40 16.07 -13.51
C THR A 63 1.91 15.98 -13.85
N GLN A 64 1.56 15.98 -15.13
CA GLN A 64 0.17 15.89 -15.59
C GLN A 64 -0.50 14.59 -15.13
N GLY A 65 0.22 13.46 -15.14
CA GLY A 65 -0.28 12.17 -14.67
C GLY A 65 -0.65 12.13 -13.17
N LYS A 66 -0.27 13.16 -12.40
CA LYS A 66 -0.68 13.31 -11.00
C LYS A 66 -2.08 13.90 -10.83
N TYR A 67 -2.62 14.53 -11.86
CA TYR A 67 -3.85 15.29 -11.75
C TYR A 67 -5.07 14.55 -12.28
N THR A 68 -6.19 14.71 -11.58
CA THR A 68 -7.54 14.44 -12.07
C THR A 68 -8.36 15.70 -11.81
N GLY A 69 -8.62 16.48 -12.84
CA GLY A 69 -9.16 17.84 -12.69
C GLY A 69 -8.26 18.73 -11.85
N ASP A 70 -8.79 19.30 -10.77
CA ASP A 70 -8.04 20.12 -9.83
C ASP A 70 -7.38 19.35 -8.68
N TRP A 71 -7.54 18.03 -8.65
CA TRP A 71 -6.99 17.17 -7.62
C TRP A 71 -5.64 16.59 -8.01
N CYS A 72 -4.61 16.84 -7.20
CA CYS A 72 -3.30 16.19 -7.30
C CYS A 72 -3.26 14.96 -6.40
N ARG A 73 -3.14 13.76 -7.00
CA ARG A 73 -3.06 12.50 -6.27
C ARG A 73 -1.70 12.36 -5.57
N THR A 74 -1.72 12.03 -4.28
CA THR A 74 -0.48 11.77 -3.51
C THR A 74 0.13 10.43 -3.89
N GLY A 75 -0.69 9.49 -4.36
CA GLY A 75 -0.37 8.08 -4.59
C GLY A 75 -0.55 7.22 -3.35
N ASP A 76 -1.14 7.77 -2.28
CA ASP A 76 -1.56 7.03 -1.10
C ASP A 76 -3.07 6.77 -1.15
N LEU A 77 -3.48 5.60 -0.67
CA LEU A 77 -4.88 5.27 -0.46
C LEU A 77 -5.24 5.48 1.01
N ALA A 78 -6.40 6.03 1.25
CA ALA A 78 -6.97 6.18 2.58
C ALA A 78 -8.49 6.12 2.54
N LYS A 79 -9.10 6.02 3.70
CA LYS A 79 -10.49 6.41 3.96
C LYS A 79 -10.51 7.62 4.88
N MET A 80 -11.48 8.50 4.69
CA MET A 80 -11.72 9.62 5.59
C MET A 80 -12.91 9.30 6.47
N ASP A 81 -12.81 9.49 7.77
CA ASP A 81 -13.95 9.31 8.66
C ASP A 81 -14.87 10.54 8.69
N ALA A 82 -16.01 10.43 9.39
CA ALA A 82 -16.99 11.50 9.50
C ALA A 82 -16.46 12.78 10.19
N ASP A 83 -15.38 12.64 10.97
CA ASP A 83 -14.72 13.78 11.62
C ASP A 83 -13.61 14.41 10.75
N GLY A 84 -13.32 13.85 9.58
CA GLY A 84 -12.29 14.29 8.63
C GLY A 84 -10.89 13.75 8.91
N ASP A 85 -10.74 12.75 9.77
CA ASP A 85 -9.46 12.07 9.99
C ASP A 85 -9.20 11.04 8.88
N LEU A 86 -7.98 11.03 8.35
CA LEU A 86 -7.53 10.10 7.31
C LEU A 86 -6.95 8.83 7.93
N TRP A 87 -7.32 7.68 7.37
CA TRP A 87 -6.87 6.35 7.78
C TRP A 87 -6.16 5.68 6.61
N TYR A 88 -4.85 5.57 6.69
CA TYR A 88 -4.01 5.01 5.64
C TYR A 88 -4.36 3.56 5.31
N GLN A 89 -4.44 3.26 4.00
CA GLN A 89 -4.77 1.94 3.46
C GLN A 89 -3.65 1.35 2.60
N GLY A 90 -2.62 2.11 2.30
CA GLY A 90 -1.49 1.67 1.49
C GLY A 90 -1.15 2.63 0.35
N ARG A 91 -0.23 2.20 -0.52
CA ARG A 91 0.11 2.91 -1.74
C ARG A 91 -0.79 2.45 -2.88
N ALA A 92 -1.25 3.39 -3.70
CA ALA A 92 -2.06 3.09 -4.87
C ALA A 92 -1.32 2.20 -5.89
N ASP A 93 -0.01 2.42 -6.05
CA ASP A 93 0.87 1.67 -6.93
C ASP A 93 1.31 0.30 -6.40
N ASP A 94 1.07 0.02 -5.12
CA ASP A 94 1.36 -1.28 -4.48
C ASP A 94 0.12 -2.20 -4.43
N VAL A 95 -1.09 -1.64 -4.57
CA VAL A 95 -2.33 -2.44 -4.62
C VAL A 95 -2.36 -3.27 -5.90
N PHE A 96 -2.69 -4.55 -5.77
CA PHE A 96 -2.81 -5.46 -6.89
C PHE A 96 -4.11 -6.26 -6.86
N LYS A 97 -4.48 -6.84 -8.01
CA LYS A 97 -5.63 -7.74 -8.11
C LYS A 97 -5.19 -9.18 -7.93
N SER A 98 -5.90 -9.93 -7.08
CA SER A 98 -5.82 -11.39 -6.94
C SER A 98 -7.21 -11.94 -7.16
N ALA A 99 -7.44 -12.63 -8.27
CA ALA A 99 -8.77 -12.93 -8.78
C ALA A 99 -9.62 -11.64 -8.87
N SER A 100 -10.78 -11.58 -8.20
CA SER A 100 -11.66 -10.41 -8.20
C SER A 100 -11.39 -9.41 -7.06
N TYR A 101 -10.42 -9.68 -6.19
CA TYR A 101 -10.16 -8.88 -5.01
C TYR A 101 -9.00 -7.89 -5.23
N ARG A 102 -9.15 -6.68 -4.69
CA ARG A 102 -8.04 -5.70 -4.58
C ARG A 102 -7.33 -5.96 -3.25
N ILE A 103 -6.02 -6.21 -3.32
CA ILE A 103 -5.17 -6.55 -2.18
C ILE A 103 -4.26 -5.37 -1.86
N GLY A 104 -4.37 -4.85 -0.64
CA GLY A 104 -3.44 -3.87 -0.09
C GLY A 104 -2.33 -4.56 0.70
N PRO A 105 -1.07 -4.49 0.26
CA PRO A 105 0.05 -5.16 0.95
C PRO A 105 0.18 -4.80 2.42
N SER A 106 -0.07 -3.55 2.77
CA SER A 106 0.21 -3.00 4.10
C SER A 106 -0.59 -3.67 5.22
N GLU A 107 -1.84 -4.07 4.97
CA GLU A 107 -2.67 -4.75 5.97
C GLU A 107 -2.11 -6.13 6.29
N ILE A 108 -1.72 -6.87 5.25
CA ILE A 108 -1.13 -8.20 5.38
C ILE A 108 0.24 -8.11 6.09
N GLU A 109 1.09 -7.15 5.69
CA GLU A 109 2.39 -6.92 6.31
C GLU A 109 2.26 -6.56 7.80
N ASN A 110 1.30 -5.68 8.14
CA ASN A 110 0.99 -5.34 9.53
C ASN A 110 0.47 -6.52 10.35
N CYS A 111 -0.20 -7.47 9.71
CA CYS A 111 -0.60 -8.72 10.35
C CYS A 111 0.60 -9.66 10.54
N LEU A 112 1.43 -9.82 9.52
CA LEU A 112 2.61 -10.69 9.53
C LEU A 112 3.61 -10.30 10.63
N VAL A 113 3.94 -9.02 10.78
CA VAL A 113 4.90 -8.55 11.80
C VAL A 113 4.41 -8.68 13.24
N LYS A 114 3.14 -9.05 13.46
CA LYS A 114 2.63 -9.41 14.79
C LYS A 114 2.92 -10.85 15.18
N HIS A 115 3.43 -11.66 14.25
CA HIS A 115 3.87 -13.02 14.53
C HIS A 115 5.28 -13.01 15.13
N ALA A 116 5.52 -13.75 16.21
CA ALA A 116 6.77 -13.72 16.96
C ALA A 116 8.03 -14.04 16.11
N ALA A 117 7.88 -14.91 15.11
CA ALA A 117 8.97 -15.30 14.22
C ALA A 117 9.27 -14.27 13.12
N VAL A 118 8.46 -13.22 12.94
CA VAL A 118 8.58 -12.27 11.82
C VAL A 118 9.18 -10.96 12.31
N ALA A 119 10.42 -10.67 11.90
CA ALA A 119 11.05 -9.39 12.15
C ALA A 119 10.62 -8.30 11.16
N ASN A 120 10.43 -8.68 9.89
CA ASN A 120 9.95 -7.78 8.84
C ASN A 120 9.30 -8.58 7.70
N ALA A 121 8.39 -7.95 6.97
CA ALA A 121 7.71 -8.60 5.85
C ALA A 121 7.45 -7.61 4.71
N ALA A 122 7.42 -8.13 3.48
CA ALA A 122 6.96 -7.41 2.30
C ALA A 122 6.06 -8.31 1.47
N VAL A 123 4.92 -7.78 1.06
CA VAL A 123 3.92 -8.50 0.27
C VAL A 123 3.88 -7.96 -1.15
N VAL A 124 3.90 -8.88 -2.10
CA VAL A 124 3.84 -8.56 -3.54
C VAL A 124 2.92 -9.53 -4.28
N PRO A 125 2.42 -9.15 -5.47
CA PRO A 125 1.76 -10.10 -6.36
C PRO A 125 2.79 -11.11 -6.89
N SER A 126 2.40 -12.38 -6.94
CA SER A 126 3.10 -13.45 -7.66
C SER A 126 2.21 -13.90 -8.80
N PRO A 127 2.68 -13.88 -10.07
CA PRO A 127 1.89 -14.30 -11.22
C PRO A 127 1.34 -15.72 -11.07
N ASP A 128 0.07 -15.92 -11.38
CA ASP A 128 -0.65 -17.17 -11.29
C ASP A 128 -1.60 -17.34 -12.47
N ALA A 129 -1.64 -18.54 -13.07
CA ALA A 129 -2.39 -18.80 -14.30
C ALA A 129 -3.91 -18.73 -14.12
N GLU A 130 -4.43 -19.09 -12.94
CA GLU A 130 -5.87 -19.13 -12.68
C GLU A 130 -6.38 -17.80 -12.09
N ARG A 131 -5.59 -17.17 -11.23
CA ARG A 131 -5.99 -16.01 -10.44
C ARG A 131 -5.40 -14.69 -10.93
N GLY A 132 -4.60 -14.73 -12.01
CA GLY A 132 -3.79 -13.61 -12.48
C GLY A 132 -2.62 -13.33 -11.53
N ASN A 133 -2.90 -13.18 -10.24
CA ASN A 133 -1.87 -13.11 -9.18
C ASN A 133 -2.37 -13.80 -7.92
N ILE A 134 -1.42 -14.31 -7.14
CA ILE A 134 -1.60 -14.72 -5.75
C ILE A 134 -0.78 -13.83 -4.82
N VAL A 135 -1.15 -13.81 -3.55
CA VAL A 135 -0.41 -13.09 -2.51
C VAL A 135 0.87 -13.85 -2.18
N LYS A 136 2.03 -13.22 -2.32
CA LYS A 136 3.33 -13.74 -1.87
C LYS A 136 3.94 -12.82 -0.82
N ALA A 137 4.44 -13.41 0.26
CA ALA A 137 5.16 -12.70 1.30
C ALA A 137 6.66 -13.04 1.28
N PHE A 138 7.52 -12.02 1.29
CA PHE A 138 8.93 -12.13 1.62
C PHE A 138 9.10 -11.79 3.09
N ILE A 139 9.70 -12.70 3.85
CA ILE A 139 9.78 -12.61 5.31
C ILE A 139 11.23 -12.65 5.78
N VAL A 140 11.60 -11.67 6.61
CA VAL A 140 12.82 -11.69 7.40
C VAL A 140 12.46 -12.24 8.78
N LEU A 141 13.13 -13.31 9.18
CA LEU A 141 12.87 -13.95 10.47
C LEU A 141 13.54 -13.20 11.64
N THR A 142 12.90 -13.25 12.78
CA THR A 142 13.48 -12.84 14.06
C THR A 142 14.63 -13.77 14.43
N VAL A 143 15.66 -13.24 15.07
CA VAL A 143 16.79 -14.02 15.58
C VAL A 143 16.31 -15.18 16.46
N GLY A 144 16.84 -16.38 16.20
CA GLY A 144 16.45 -17.61 16.90
C GLY A 144 15.42 -18.47 16.14
N TYR A 145 14.84 -17.96 15.05
CA TYR A 145 13.98 -18.76 14.16
C TYR A 145 14.74 -19.17 12.90
N THR A 146 14.45 -20.37 12.41
CA THR A 146 15.02 -20.93 11.18
C THR A 146 13.93 -21.21 10.17
N PRO A 147 14.18 -21.00 8.86
CA PRO A 147 13.22 -21.34 7.81
C PRO A 147 12.83 -22.80 7.86
N SER A 148 11.52 -23.08 7.86
CA SER A 148 10.98 -24.43 7.76
C SER A 148 9.59 -24.42 7.11
N LYS A 149 9.15 -25.57 6.61
CA LYS A 149 7.81 -25.70 6.04
C LYS A 149 6.71 -25.55 7.12
N ASP A 150 6.98 -26.03 8.31
CA ASP A 150 6.06 -25.93 9.44
C ASP A 150 5.86 -24.46 9.85
N LEU A 151 6.95 -23.69 9.92
CA LEU A 151 6.89 -22.25 10.21
C LEU A 151 6.15 -21.47 9.10
N GLU A 152 6.32 -21.86 7.83
CA GLU A 152 5.55 -21.27 6.72
C GLU A 152 4.04 -21.47 6.93
N VAL A 153 3.62 -22.70 7.28
CA VAL A 153 2.22 -23.02 7.56
C VAL A 153 1.71 -22.24 8.78
N GLU A 154 2.49 -22.18 9.87
CA GLU A 154 2.13 -21.44 11.07
C GLU A 154 1.87 -19.96 10.78
N ILE A 155 2.76 -19.32 10.00
CA ILE A 155 2.60 -17.92 9.60
C ILE A 155 1.38 -17.72 8.69
N GLN A 156 1.13 -18.64 7.76
CA GLN A 156 -0.07 -18.59 6.90
C GLN A 156 -1.36 -18.68 7.72
N GLU A 157 -1.42 -19.59 8.69
CA GLU A 157 -2.59 -19.75 9.58
C GLU A 157 -2.77 -18.52 10.50
N HIS A 158 -1.68 -17.90 10.96
CA HIS A 158 -1.75 -16.67 11.74
C HIS A 158 -2.46 -15.54 10.96
N VAL A 159 -2.17 -15.38 9.65
CA VAL A 159 -2.83 -14.39 8.81
C VAL A 159 -4.27 -14.81 8.51
N ARG A 160 -4.49 -16.08 8.16
CA ARG A 160 -5.82 -16.63 7.85
C ARG A 160 -6.81 -16.49 9.01
N GLY A 161 -6.34 -16.61 10.23
CA GLY A 161 -7.16 -16.43 11.43
C GLY A 161 -7.52 -14.97 11.77
N LYS A 162 -6.94 -13.99 11.07
CA LYS A 162 -7.07 -12.56 11.42
C LYS A 162 -7.55 -11.67 10.29
N LEU A 163 -7.31 -12.06 9.03
CA LEU A 163 -7.70 -11.30 7.85
C LEU A 163 -8.65 -12.12 6.97
N ALA A 164 -9.15 -11.47 5.91
CA ALA A 164 -10.06 -12.14 4.98
C ALA A 164 -9.36 -13.32 4.24
N PRO A 165 -10.11 -14.38 3.86
CA PRO A 165 -9.56 -15.60 3.26
C PRO A 165 -8.77 -15.39 1.96
N TYR A 166 -8.96 -14.25 1.27
CA TYR A 166 -8.23 -13.90 0.05
C TYR A 166 -6.91 -13.15 0.32
N GLU A 167 -6.65 -12.72 1.57
CA GLU A 167 -5.49 -11.90 1.94
C GLU A 167 -4.30 -12.70 2.44
N TYR A 168 -4.50 -13.96 2.88
CA TYR A 168 -3.37 -14.72 3.39
C TYR A 168 -2.37 -15.08 2.27
N PRO A 169 -1.05 -15.03 2.56
CA PRO A 169 -0.02 -15.36 1.58
C PRO A 169 -0.12 -16.84 1.15
N LYS A 170 -0.27 -17.06 -0.15
CA LYS A 170 -0.22 -18.42 -0.74
C LYS A 170 1.21 -18.95 -0.85
N GLU A 171 2.18 -18.04 -1.03
CA GLU A 171 3.60 -18.35 -1.06
C GLU A 171 4.32 -17.50 -0.02
N ILE A 172 5.25 -18.10 0.71
CA ILE A 172 6.18 -17.43 1.61
C ILE A 172 7.61 -17.73 1.14
N GLU A 173 8.45 -16.72 1.15
CA GLU A 173 9.88 -16.85 0.90
C GLU A 173 10.64 -16.19 2.06
N PHE A 174 11.43 -16.97 2.77
CA PHE A 174 12.32 -16.45 3.81
C PHE A 174 13.57 -15.87 3.16
N ILE A 175 13.91 -14.65 3.53
CA ILE A 175 15.06 -13.91 3.00
C ILE A 175 15.86 -13.28 4.15
N GLU A 176 17.14 -13.03 3.93
CA GLU A 176 18.02 -12.41 4.95
C GLU A 176 17.67 -10.94 5.19
N ALA A 177 17.34 -10.18 4.14
CA ALA A 177 17.00 -8.78 4.23
C ALA A 177 16.05 -8.36 3.10
N LEU A 178 15.14 -7.43 3.40
CA LEU A 178 14.31 -6.76 2.40
C LEU A 178 15.13 -5.68 1.66
N PRO A 179 14.94 -5.51 0.34
CA PRO A 179 15.52 -4.37 -0.37
C PRO A 179 14.89 -3.07 0.15
N MET A 180 15.73 -2.15 0.61
CA MET A 180 15.29 -0.89 1.18
C MET A 180 15.90 0.32 0.47
N THR A 181 15.20 1.46 0.51
CA THR A 181 15.77 2.75 0.16
C THR A 181 16.75 3.21 1.25
N THR A 182 17.55 4.23 0.96
CA THR A 182 18.43 4.88 1.95
C THR A 182 17.66 5.46 3.14
N THR A 183 16.37 5.72 2.97
CA THR A 183 15.47 6.23 4.04
C THR A 183 14.70 5.12 4.77
N GLY A 184 15.05 3.84 4.56
CA GLY A 184 14.44 2.70 5.26
C GLY A 184 13.05 2.27 4.76
N LYS A 185 12.65 2.66 3.54
CA LYS A 185 11.38 2.21 2.93
C LYS A 185 11.61 0.95 2.10
N VAL A 186 10.75 -0.05 2.24
CA VAL A 186 10.80 -1.29 1.45
C VAL A 186 10.57 -0.98 -0.04
N GLN A 187 11.46 -1.47 -0.89
CA GLN A 187 11.39 -1.33 -2.34
C GLN A 187 10.64 -2.53 -2.96
N ARG A 188 9.30 -2.58 -2.81
CA ARG A 188 8.46 -3.68 -3.33
C ARG A 188 8.60 -3.88 -4.84
N ARG A 189 8.93 -2.83 -5.59
CA ARG A 189 9.21 -2.92 -7.03
C ARG A 189 10.31 -3.94 -7.34
N ILE A 190 11.39 -3.97 -6.56
CA ILE A 190 12.51 -4.92 -6.75
C ILE A 190 12.00 -6.35 -6.51
N LEU A 191 11.22 -6.56 -5.45
CA LEU A 191 10.67 -7.88 -5.14
C LEU A 191 9.66 -8.36 -6.20
N ARG A 192 8.83 -7.46 -6.73
CA ARG A 192 7.92 -7.76 -7.85
C ARG A 192 8.65 -8.20 -9.11
N LEU A 193 9.72 -7.50 -9.49
CA LEU A 193 10.52 -7.87 -10.66
C LEU A 193 11.18 -9.23 -10.47
N ARG A 194 11.83 -9.47 -9.33
CA ARG A 194 12.43 -10.76 -8.97
C ARG A 194 11.41 -11.89 -9.04
N GLU A 195 10.19 -11.67 -8.55
CA GLU A 195 9.14 -12.68 -8.56
C GLU A 195 8.61 -12.95 -9.97
N ALA A 196 8.43 -11.92 -10.79
CA ALA A 196 8.03 -12.08 -12.19
C ALA A 196 9.07 -12.88 -12.99
N GLU A 197 10.35 -12.58 -12.83
CA GLU A 197 11.45 -13.32 -13.45
C GLU A 197 11.48 -14.80 -12.99
N ARG A 198 11.30 -15.05 -11.69
CA ARG A 198 11.22 -16.41 -11.13
C ARG A 198 10.09 -17.22 -11.77
N LYS A 199 8.90 -16.64 -11.90
CA LYS A 199 7.73 -17.31 -12.49
C LYS A 199 7.92 -17.55 -13.99
N GLN A 200 8.51 -16.61 -14.72
CA GLN A 200 8.85 -16.78 -16.15
C GLN A 200 9.84 -17.94 -16.35
N ALA A 201 10.89 -18.01 -15.52
CA ALA A 201 11.88 -19.08 -15.58
C ALA A 201 11.27 -20.47 -15.26
N LEU A 202 10.25 -20.54 -14.40
CA LEU A 202 9.52 -21.78 -14.10
C LEU A 202 8.58 -22.20 -15.24
N ALA A 203 7.94 -21.24 -15.90
CA ALA A 203 7.06 -21.51 -17.04
C ALA A 203 7.80 -21.92 -18.33
N ALA A 204 9.10 -21.62 -18.43
CA ALA A 204 9.95 -21.95 -19.56
C ALA A 204 10.60 -23.37 -19.46
N LYS A 205 10.38 -24.08 -18.36
CA LYS A 205 10.86 -25.45 -18.11
C LYS A 205 9.75 -26.49 -18.32
#